data_88fbc5a882ccf98112ad0a3e2d5acce5
#
_entry.id   88fbc5a882ccf98112ad0a3e2d5acce5
#
_cell.length_a   1.000
_cell.length_b   1.000
_cell.length_c   1.000
_cell.angle_alpha   90.00
_cell.angle_beta   90.00
_cell.angle_gamma   90.00
#
_symmetry.space_group_name_H-M   'P 1'
#
loop_
_entity.id
_entity.type
_entity.pdbx_description
1 polymer ?
#
loop_
_entity_poly.entity_id
_entity_poly.type
_entity_poly.pdbx_seq_one_letter_code
_entity_poly.pdbx_strand_id
1 'polypeptide(L)'
;MAENNPKQKRRTPSWCAQLPNRLGRRMTEYCLRKGWSLYVLSAASGVPLTTIAHIADGSKKNPGIYTIMRICRALDVPLAVFLDGLEDECGNE
;
A
#
# COMPACT_ATOMS: atom_id res chain seq x y z
N MET A 1 -15.22 19.34 -2.55
CA MET A 1 -15.06 18.96 -2.08
C MET A 1 -14.72 18.60 -1.67
N ALA A 2 -14.49 18.48 -1.87
CA ALA A 2 -14.30 18.03 -1.51
C ALA A 2 -13.74 17.98 -1.07
N GLU A 3 -13.40 18.04 -1.33
CA GLU A 3 -12.95 17.93 -0.92
C GLU A 3 -12.54 18.10 -0.21
N ASN A 4 -12.30 18.55 -0.11
CA ASN A 4 -11.71 18.73 0.64
C ASN A 4 -11.81 18.60 1.57
N ASN A 5 -12.01 18.64 1.34
CA ASN A 5 -12.31 18.30 2.58
C ASN A 5 -11.14 18.22 3.47
N PRO A 6 -11.22 18.66 4.69
CA PRO A 6 -10.00 18.80 5.43
C PRO A 6 -9.24 17.52 5.55
N LYS A 7 -9.92 16.49 5.76
CA LYS A 7 -9.27 15.23 5.76
C LYS A 7 -8.72 14.93 4.41
N GLN A 8 -9.04 15.72 3.46
CA GLN A 8 -8.55 15.52 2.14
C GLN A 8 -7.22 16.12 1.90
N LYS A 9 -6.65 16.79 2.85
CA LYS A 9 -5.32 17.26 2.66
C LYS A 9 -4.34 16.12 2.54
N ARG A 10 -4.75 14.94 2.99
CA ARG A 10 -3.94 13.76 2.80
C ARG A 10 -4.38 12.96 1.61
N ARG A 11 -5.03 13.61 0.69
CA ARG A 11 -5.54 12.94 -0.46
C ARG A 11 -4.44 12.24 -1.24
N THR A 12 -4.77 11.08 -1.74
CA THR A 12 -3.86 10.30 -2.57
C THR A 12 -3.61 11.00 -3.90
N PRO A 13 -2.36 11.15 -4.32
CA PRO A 13 -2.09 11.73 -5.63
C PRO A 13 -2.70 10.90 -6.75
N SER A 14 -3.06 11.56 -7.84
CA SER A 14 -3.71 10.86 -8.94
C SER A 14 -2.85 9.76 -9.54
N TRP A 15 -1.51 9.90 -9.53
CA TRP A 15 -0.66 8.87 -10.10
C TRP A 15 -0.79 7.55 -9.36
N CYS A 16 -1.14 7.61 -8.09
CA CYS A 16 -1.28 6.40 -7.29
C CYS A 16 -2.41 5.52 -7.80
N ALA A 17 -3.48 6.14 -8.27
CA ALA A 17 -4.62 5.40 -8.78
C ALA A 17 -4.29 4.65 -10.07
N GLN A 18 -3.17 4.96 -10.69
CA GLN A 18 -2.77 4.32 -11.93
C GLN A 18 -1.81 3.16 -11.72
N LEU A 19 -1.50 2.83 -10.49
CA LEU A 19 -0.64 1.69 -10.23
C LEU A 19 -1.33 0.42 -10.71
N PRO A 20 -0.57 -0.51 -11.29
CA PRO A 20 -1.17 -1.65 -11.99
C PRO A 20 -1.86 -2.66 -11.08
N ASN A 21 -1.58 -2.62 -9.80
CA ASN A 21 -2.11 -3.66 -8.93
C ASN A 21 -2.62 -3.01 -7.66
N ARG A 22 -3.79 -3.44 -7.22
CA ARG A 22 -4.46 -2.79 -6.11
C ARG A 22 -3.73 -2.96 -4.79
N LEU A 23 -3.03 -4.06 -4.62
CA LEU A 23 -2.24 -4.27 -3.41
C LEU A 23 -1.14 -3.21 -3.32
N GLY A 24 -0.40 -3.02 -4.42
CA GLY A 24 0.65 -2.01 -4.45
C GLY A 24 0.11 -0.62 -4.24
N ARG A 25 -1.04 -0.32 -4.85
CA ARG A 25 -1.67 0.96 -4.67
C ARG A 25 -2.09 1.18 -3.23
N ARG A 26 -2.69 0.14 -2.61
CA ARG A 26 -3.14 0.24 -1.23
C ARG A 26 -1.95 0.51 -0.29
N MET A 27 -0.86 -0.23 -0.49
CA MET A 27 0.35 -0.04 0.30
C MET A 27 0.87 1.39 0.16
N THR A 28 0.95 1.86 -1.08
CA THR A 28 1.46 3.20 -1.35
C THR A 28 0.56 4.27 -0.73
N GLU A 29 -0.75 4.07 -0.79
CA GLU A 29 -1.68 5.01 -0.19
C GLU A 29 -1.46 5.15 1.31
N TYR A 30 -1.26 4.05 2.00
CA TYR A 30 -1.01 4.11 3.44
C TYR A 30 0.30 4.79 3.75
N CYS A 31 1.33 4.56 2.93
CA CYS A 31 2.60 5.25 3.10
C CYS A 31 2.42 6.75 2.95
N LEU A 32 1.69 7.16 1.92
CA LEU A 32 1.47 8.58 1.67
C LEU A 32 0.71 9.24 2.79
N ARG A 33 -0.23 8.54 3.39
CA ARG A 33 -0.97 9.07 4.52
C ARG A 33 -0.09 9.34 5.72
N LYS A 34 0.95 8.54 5.86
CA LYS A 34 1.92 8.74 6.96
C LYS A 34 3.02 9.72 6.58
N GLY A 35 3.07 10.15 5.32
CA GLY A 35 4.15 11.00 4.87
C GLY A 35 5.45 10.22 4.66
N TRP A 36 5.36 8.93 4.43
CA TRP A 36 6.52 8.07 4.27
C TRP A 36 6.82 7.82 2.80
N SER A 37 8.10 7.72 2.48
CA SER A 37 8.53 7.16 1.21
C SER A 37 8.54 5.64 1.33
N LEU A 38 8.69 4.97 0.21
CA LEU A 38 8.83 3.51 0.23
C LEU A 38 10.12 3.10 0.95
N TYR A 39 11.14 3.94 0.88
CA TYR A 39 12.38 3.69 1.59
C TYR A 39 12.13 3.65 3.11
N VAL A 40 11.35 4.59 3.60
CA VAL A 40 11.01 4.64 5.03
C VAL A 40 10.22 3.39 5.41
N LEU A 41 9.29 2.97 4.57
CA LEU A 41 8.54 1.76 4.84
C LEU A 41 9.46 0.54 4.89
N SER A 42 10.43 0.46 3.99
CA SER A 42 11.39 -0.62 3.99
C SER A 42 12.13 -0.67 5.32
N ALA A 43 12.60 0.47 5.78
CA ALA A 43 13.34 0.55 7.04
C ALA A 43 12.46 0.17 8.22
N ALA A 44 11.22 0.63 8.24
CA ALA A 44 10.32 0.39 9.36
C ALA A 44 9.83 -1.06 9.40
N SER A 45 9.62 -1.66 8.25
CA SER A 45 9.04 -3.00 8.19
C SER A 45 10.08 -4.11 8.20
N GLY A 46 11.31 -3.78 7.86
CA GLY A 46 12.34 -4.81 7.71
C GLY A 46 12.24 -5.56 6.40
N VAL A 47 11.38 -5.13 5.49
CA VAL A 47 11.24 -5.74 4.18
C VAL A 47 12.18 -5.05 3.22
N PRO A 48 12.95 -5.78 2.41
CA PRO A 48 13.90 -5.14 1.49
C PRO A 48 13.22 -4.14 0.57
N LEU A 49 13.91 -3.06 0.30
CA LEU A 49 13.36 -2.00 -0.56
C LEU A 49 12.99 -2.53 -1.94
N THR A 50 13.78 -3.43 -2.49
CA THR A 50 13.48 -4.04 -3.80
C THR A 50 12.12 -4.73 -3.76
N THR A 51 11.85 -5.46 -2.69
CA THR A 51 10.56 -6.14 -2.53
C THR A 51 9.44 -5.14 -2.44
N ILE A 52 9.61 -4.09 -1.64
CA ILE A 52 8.61 -3.04 -1.50
C ILE A 52 8.35 -2.39 -2.86
N ALA A 53 9.42 -2.08 -3.59
CA ALA A 53 9.26 -1.45 -4.90
C ALA A 53 8.52 -2.34 -5.89
N HIS A 54 8.80 -3.65 -5.85
CA HIS A 54 8.13 -4.58 -6.76
C HIS A 54 6.66 -4.77 -6.40
N ILE A 55 6.32 -4.68 -5.12
CA ILE A 55 4.92 -4.71 -4.73
C ILE A 55 4.23 -3.44 -5.24
N ALA A 56 4.89 -2.30 -5.09
CA ALA A 56 4.31 -1.02 -5.47
C ALA A 56 4.07 -0.95 -6.98
N ASP A 57 5.00 -1.47 -7.79
CA ASP A 57 4.86 -1.36 -9.23
C ASP A 57 4.06 -2.52 -9.83
N GLY A 58 3.62 -3.46 -9.00
CA GLY A 58 2.79 -4.56 -9.47
C GLY A 58 3.54 -5.74 -10.04
N SER A 59 4.87 -5.68 -10.10
CA SER A 59 5.63 -6.79 -10.66
C SER A 59 5.65 -7.99 -9.73
N LYS A 60 5.50 -7.76 -8.42
CA LYS A 60 5.40 -8.86 -7.48
C LYS A 60 3.94 -8.99 -7.05
N LYS A 61 3.23 -9.92 -7.65
CA LYS A 61 1.80 -10.07 -7.42
C LYS A 61 1.47 -10.95 -6.23
N ASN A 62 2.42 -11.76 -5.81
CA ASN A 62 2.19 -12.72 -4.73
C ASN A 62 3.23 -12.58 -3.63
N PRO A 63 3.26 -11.45 -2.92
CA PRO A 63 4.15 -11.35 -1.77
C PRO A 63 3.69 -12.34 -0.72
N GLY A 64 4.64 -12.90 0.02
CA GLY A 64 4.31 -13.84 1.06
C GLY A 64 3.51 -13.18 2.16
N ILE A 65 2.70 -13.98 2.88
CA ILE A 65 1.85 -13.45 3.93
C ILE A 65 2.68 -12.75 5.03
N TYR A 66 3.85 -13.29 5.35
CA TYR A 66 4.66 -12.66 6.37
C TYR A 66 5.18 -11.29 5.93
N THR A 67 5.48 -11.15 4.64
CA THR A 67 5.88 -9.85 4.11
C THR A 67 4.76 -8.84 4.28
N ILE A 68 3.53 -9.24 3.95
CA ILE A 68 2.37 -8.37 4.10
C ILE A 68 2.14 -8.02 5.56
N MET A 69 2.29 -9.00 6.44
CA MET A 69 2.09 -8.73 7.86
C MET A 69 3.11 -7.74 8.41
N ARG A 70 4.36 -7.84 7.96
CA ARG A 70 5.38 -6.88 8.37
C ARG A 70 5.06 -5.47 7.90
N ILE A 71 4.57 -5.36 6.67
CA ILE A 71 4.18 -4.08 6.12
C ILE A 71 3.02 -3.49 6.92
N CYS A 72 2.01 -4.29 7.20
CA CYS A 72 0.85 -3.84 7.96
C CYS A 72 1.26 -3.37 9.35
N ARG A 73 2.16 -4.11 9.97
CA ARG A 73 2.63 -3.77 11.30
C ARG A 73 3.36 -2.43 11.29
N ALA A 74 4.21 -2.22 10.29
CA ALA A 74 4.94 -0.97 10.17
C ALA A 74 4.00 0.20 9.92
N LEU A 75 2.95 -0.03 9.15
CA LEU A 75 1.97 1.01 8.84
C LEU A 75 0.93 1.18 9.93
N ASP A 76 0.94 0.29 10.92
CA ASP A 76 -0.01 0.32 12.02
C ASP A 76 -1.44 0.15 11.53
N VAL A 77 -1.63 -0.78 10.62
CA VAL A 77 -2.92 -1.08 10.02
C VAL A 77 -3.23 -2.55 10.24
N PRO A 78 -4.42 -2.90 10.74
CA PRO A 78 -4.77 -4.31 10.88
C PRO A 78 -4.77 -4.99 9.52
N LEU A 79 -4.31 -6.24 9.50
CA LEU A 79 -4.23 -6.98 8.25
C LEU A 79 -5.58 -7.04 7.55
N ALA A 80 -6.64 -7.27 8.30
CA ALA A 80 -7.98 -7.35 7.70
C ALA A 80 -8.37 -6.05 7.02
N VAL A 81 -8.01 -4.92 7.61
CA VAL A 81 -8.33 -3.62 7.04
C VAL A 81 -7.49 -3.38 5.78
N PHE A 82 -6.21 -3.75 5.86
CA PHE A 82 -5.31 -3.56 4.74
C PHE A 82 -5.77 -4.35 3.51
N LEU A 83 -6.30 -5.53 3.74
CA LEU A 83 -6.70 -6.42 2.64
C LEU A 83 -8.16 -6.30 2.26
N ASP A 84 -8.91 -5.46 2.95
CA ASP A 84 -10.35 -5.35 2.73
C ASP A 84 -10.66 -5.00 1.27
N GLY A 85 -11.47 -5.81 0.64
CA GLY A 85 -11.88 -5.58 -0.73
C GLY A 85 -10.89 -6.06 -1.78
N LEU A 86 -9.69 -6.44 -1.39
CA LEU A 86 -8.70 -6.89 -2.37
C LEU A 86 -9.04 -8.26 -2.94
N GLU A 87 -9.86 -9.02 -2.25
CA GLU A 87 -10.27 -10.32 -2.77
C GLU A 87 -11.08 -10.20 -4.06
N ASP A 88 -11.67 -9.05 -4.34
CA ASP A 88 -12.37 -8.82 -5.59
C ASP A 88 -11.40 -8.92 -6.76
N GLU A 89 -10.19 -8.47 -6.55
CA GLU A 89 -9.17 -8.53 -7.58
C GLU A 89 -8.83 -9.98 -7.90
N CYS A 90 -8.75 -10.80 -6.88
CA CYS A 90 -8.49 -12.23 -7.09
C CYS A 90 -9.65 -12.89 -7.83
N GLY A 91 -10.85 -12.48 -7.56
CA GLY A 91 -12.01 -13.07 -8.19
C GLY A 91 -12.12 -12.78 -9.67
N ASN A 92 -11.37 -11.81 -10.15
CA ASN A 92 -11.40 -11.44 -11.56
C ASN A 92 -10.39 -12.21 -12.39
N GLU A 93 -9.67 -13.09 -11.79
CA GLU A 93 -8.67 -13.88 -12.51
C GLU A 93 -9.32 -14.96 -13.41
#